data_fca28959d5d1aa642692ce727c1454d5
#
_entry.id   fca28959d5d1aa642692ce727c1454d5
#
_cell.length_a   1.000
_cell.length_b   1.000
_cell.length_c   1.000
_cell.angle_alpha   90.00
_cell.angle_beta   90.00
_cell.angle_gamma   90.00
#
_symmetry.space_group_name_H-M   'P 1'
#
loop_
_entity.id
_entity.type
_entity.pdbx_description
1 polymer ?
#
loop_
_entity_poly.entity_id
_entity_poly.type
_entity_poly.pdbx_seq_one_letter_code
_entity_poly.pdbx_strand_id
1 'polypeptide(L)'
;LHIILGYLQTGEIDKAKEFIINSNLVSSQSVRDTANALRVSEVCALVIGKMMHAAESGIRLSLEPGSSLMERDLLMEPGEYVTVIGNLLENAIEELKESGEKNGEIHLGVFAKPGVNVISCEDSGRGIDPAMLDRIFIRGVSTKGKNHGTGLYLVKQVADKYGGEVSVETEPGEGSCFTITLTALQSAERRRKE
;
A
#
# COMPACT_ATOMS: atom_id res chain seq x y z
N LEU A 1 -14.15 -8.08 -8.35
CA LEU A 1 -12.84 -8.56 -8.83
C LEU A 1 -12.95 -9.78 -9.74
N HIS A 2 -13.80 -10.78 -9.42
CA HIS A 2 -13.98 -12.00 -10.22
C HIS A 2 -14.44 -11.73 -11.66
N ILE A 3 -15.30 -10.73 -11.87
CA ILE A 3 -15.80 -10.35 -13.21
C ILE A 3 -14.66 -9.81 -14.08
N ILE A 4 -13.81 -8.96 -13.50
CA ILE A 4 -12.63 -8.41 -14.21
C ILE A 4 -11.67 -9.54 -14.60
N LEU A 5 -11.41 -10.46 -13.66
CA LEU A 5 -10.56 -11.62 -13.93
C LEU A 5 -11.17 -12.48 -15.05
N GLY A 6 -12.48 -12.67 -15.06
CA GLY A 6 -13.19 -13.37 -16.13
C GLY A 6 -12.96 -12.73 -17.50
N TYR A 7 -13.11 -11.40 -17.62
CA TYR A 7 -12.85 -10.69 -18.87
C TYR A 7 -11.37 -10.79 -19.30
N LEU A 8 -10.44 -10.72 -18.37
CA LEU A 8 -9.01 -10.87 -18.69
C LEU A 8 -8.68 -12.29 -19.16
N GLN A 9 -9.26 -13.33 -18.55
CA GLN A 9 -9.08 -14.74 -18.96
C GLN A 9 -9.66 -15.04 -20.34
N THR A 10 -10.73 -14.35 -20.74
CA THR A 10 -11.33 -14.48 -22.07
C THR A 10 -10.71 -13.55 -23.11
N GLY A 11 -9.71 -12.75 -22.72
CA GLY A 11 -9.06 -11.78 -23.63
C GLY A 11 -9.88 -10.51 -23.89
N GLU A 12 -11.00 -10.32 -23.19
CA GLU A 12 -11.92 -9.20 -23.36
C GLU A 12 -11.45 -7.96 -22.58
N ILE A 13 -10.25 -7.48 -22.89
CA ILE A 13 -9.57 -6.40 -22.14
C ILE A 13 -10.38 -5.10 -22.10
N ASP A 14 -11.05 -4.76 -23.21
CA ASP A 14 -11.86 -3.52 -23.26
C ASP A 14 -13.10 -3.61 -22.37
N LYS A 15 -13.73 -4.78 -22.28
CA LYS A 15 -14.83 -4.99 -21.32
C LYS A 15 -14.36 -4.95 -19.88
N ALA A 16 -13.17 -5.46 -19.58
CA ALA A 16 -12.58 -5.31 -18.25
C ALA A 16 -12.37 -3.83 -17.88
N LYS A 17 -11.82 -3.03 -18.81
CA LYS A 17 -11.67 -1.58 -18.64
C LYS A 17 -13.00 -0.87 -18.46
N GLU A 18 -13.97 -1.17 -19.32
CA GLU A 18 -15.31 -0.57 -19.29
C GLU A 18 -16.04 -0.92 -17.98
N PHE A 19 -15.91 -2.15 -17.49
CA PHE A 19 -16.45 -2.56 -16.20
C PHE A 19 -15.85 -1.79 -15.04
N ILE A 20 -14.52 -1.59 -15.04
CA ILE A 20 -13.81 -0.80 -14.02
C ILE A 20 -14.34 0.65 -14.03
N ILE A 21 -14.45 1.26 -15.21
CA ILE A 21 -14.88 2.64 -15.38
C ILE A 21 -16.36 2.82 -14.99
N ASN A 22 -17.22 1.85 -15.32
CA ASN A 22 -18.65 1.92 -15.11
C ASN A 22 -19.11 1.41 -13.74
N SER A 23 -18.24 0.80 -12.95
CA SER A 23 -18.58 0.27 -11.63
C SER A 23 -19.02 1.34 -10.61
N ASN A 24 -18.77 2.63 -10.89
CA ASN A 24 -19.00 3.78 -10.00
C ASN A 24 -18.34 3.67 -8.60
N LEU A 25 -17.59 2.58 -8.35
CA LEU A 25 -16.90 2.34 -7.08
C LEU A 25 -15.70 3.28 -6.94
N VAL A 26 -14.94 3.48 -8.05
CA VAL A 26 -13.80 4.40 -8.11
C VAL A 26 -13.98 5.33 -9.30
N SER A 27 -13.74 6.62 -9.11
CA SER A 27 -13.92 7.57 -10.22
C SER A 27 -12.91 7.29 -11.35
N SER A 28 -13.35 7.47 -12.59
CA SER A 28 -12.45 7.36 -13.76
C SER A 28 -11.27 8.34 -13.67
N GLN A 29 -11.43 9.44 -12.96
CA GLN A 29 -10.35 10.41 -12.72
C GLN A 29 -9.30 9.82 -11.77
N SER A 30 -9.70 9.22 -10.64
CA SER A 30 -8.77 8.58 -9.70
C SER A 30 -7.96 7.48 -10.36
N VAL A 31 -8.58 6.67 -11.23
CA VAL A 31 -7.87 5.63 -12.00
C VAL A 31 -6.83 6.25 -12.94
N ARG A 32 -7.19 7.32 -13.67
CA ARG A 32 -6.25 8.02 -14.57
C ARG A 32 -5.11 8.67 -13.80
N ASP A 33 -5.41 9.33 -12.68
CA ASP A 33 -4.40 10.00 -11.86
C ASP A 33 -3.40 8.98 -11.29
N THR A 34 -3.90 7.85 -10.79
CA THR A 34 -3.05 6.73 -10.33
C THR A 34 -2.17 6.19 -11.47
N ALA A 35 -2.73 5.95 -12.66
CA ALA A 35 -1.97 5.45 -13.79
C ALA A 35 -0.93 6.46 -14.32
N ASN A 36 -1.17 7.75 -14.15
CA ASN A 36 -0.20 8.79 -14.50
C ASN A 36 0.92 8.93 -13.47
N ALA A 37 0.62 8.76 -12.21
CA ALA A 37 1.56 8.86 -11.10
C ALA A 37 2.44 7.61 -10.95
N LEU A 38 1.85 6.42 -11.06
CA LEU A 38 2.52 5.14 -10.84
C LEU A 38 2.79 4.45 -12.18
N ARG A 39 3.99 4.65 -12.74
CA ARG A 39 4.37 4.13 -14.07
C ARG A 39 4.96 2.72 -14.03
N VAL A 40 5.06 2.11 -12.84
CA VAL A 40 5.41 0.70 -12.67
C VAL A 40 4.12 -0.11 -12.72
N SER A 41 3.94 -0.90 -13.78
CA SER A 41 2.67 -1.53 -14.14
C SER A 41 2.07 -2.37 -13.03
N GLU A 42 2.89 -3.17 -12.34
CA GLU A 42 2.46 -4.07 -11.26
C GLU A 42 1.96 -3.27 -10.04
N VAL A 43 2.65 -2.18 -9.71
CA VAL A 43 2.26 -1.29 -8.59
C VAL A 43 0.99 -0.53 -8.93
N CYS A 44 0.88 0.00 -10.15
CA CYS A 44 -0.31 0.67 -10.62
C CYS A 44 -1.54 -0.25 -10.57
N ALA A 45 -1.43 -1.47 -11.09
CA ALA A 45 -2.50 -2.45 -11.09
C ALA A 45 -2.92 -2.85 -9.67
N LEU A 46 -1.94 -3.05 -8.77
CA LEU A 46 -2.20 -3.32 -7.36
C LEU A 46 -3.01 -2.20 -6.72
N VAL A 47 -2.56 -0.96 -6.86
CA VAL A 47 -3.20 0.19 -6.18
C VAL A 47 -4.62 0.40 -6.70
N ILE A 48 -4.85 0.34 -8.01
CA ILE A 48 -6.21 0.42 -8.58
C ILE A 48 -7.09 -0.73 -8.06
N GLY A 49 -6.57 -1.97 -8.01
CA GLY A 49 -7.29 -3.12 -7.45
C GLY A 49 -7.66 -2.92 -5.98
N LYS A 50 -6.75 -2.35 -5.18
CA LYS A 50 -7.01 -2.03 -3.76
C LYS A 50 -8.01 -0.88 -3.60
N MET A 51 -7.99 0.15 -4.46
CA MET A 51 -9.01 1.20 -4.47
C MET A 51 -10.41 0.61 -4.68
N MET A 52 -10.56 -0.31 -5.62
CA MET A 52 -11.83 -0.98 -5.87
C MET A 52 -12.27 -1.84 -4.69
N HIS A 53 -11.34 -2.62 -4.11
CA HIS A 53 -11.64 -3.46 -2.96
C HIS A 53 -12.05 -2.65 -1.72
N ALA A 54 -11.37 -1.54 -1.44
CA ALA A 54 -11.72 -0.62 -0.37
C ALA A 54 -13.13 -0.02 -0.58
N ALA A 55 -13.42 0.42 -1.81
CA ALA A 55 -14.71 1.01 -2.18
C ALA A 55 -15.88 0.04 -2.05
N GLU A 56 -15.70 -1.27 -2.28
CA GLU A 56 -16.71 -2.31 -2.01
C GLU A 56 -17.16 -2.35 -0.54
N SER A 57 -16.30 -1.87 0.36
CA SER A 57 -16.55 -1.79 1.80
C SER A 57 -16.89 -0.36 2.28
N GLY A 58 -17.11 0.58 1.36
CA GLY A 58 -17.39 1.98 1.69
C GLY A 58 -16.17 2.76 2.18
N ILE A 59 -14.96 2.24 1.98
CA ILE A 59 -13.70 2.88 2.37
C ILE A 59 -13.15 3.66 1.18
N ARG A 60 -12.72 4.90 1.39
CA ARG A 60 -12.12 5.75 0.38
C ARG A 60 -10.59 5.61 0.43
N LEU A 61 -10.00 4.98 -0.58
CA LEU A 61 -8.56 4.97 -0.79
C LEU A 61 -8.18 6.00 -1.85
N SER A 62 -7.29 6.91 -1.51
CA SER A 62 -6.78 7.95 -2.41
C SER A 62 -5.25 7.95 -2.46
N LEU A 63 -4.71 8.36 -3.60
CA LEU A 63 -3.28 8.62 -3.76
C LEU A 63 -2.99 10.06 -3.32
N GLU A 64 -1.96 10.26 -2.51
CA GLU A 64 -1.55 11.60 -2.08
C GLU A 64 -1.07 12.46 -3.25
N PRO A 65 -1.39 13.76 -3.25
CA PRO A 65 -0.90 14.69 -4.26
C PRO A 65 0.63 14.71 -4.33
N GLY A 66 1.16 14.70 -5.55
CA GLY A 66 2.61 14.67 -5.76
C GLY A 66 3.23 13.27 -5.75
N SER A 67 2.46 12.22 -5.48
CA SER A 67 2.93 10.84 -5.63
C SER A 67 3.45 10.59 -7.05
N SER A 68 4.59 9.92 -7.14
CA SER A 68 5.23 9.55 -8.41
C SER A 68 6.13 8.35 -8.22
N LEU A 69 5.98 7.34 -9.08
CA LEU A 69 6.87 6.17 -9.14
C LEU A 69 7.19 5.86 -10.61
N MET A 70 8.43 6.12 -11.00
CA MET A 70 8.95 5.82 -12.33
C MET A 70 9.95 4.67 -12.26
N GLU A 71 10.03 3.82 -13.27
CA GLU A 71 10.99 2.70 -13.32
C GLU A 71 12.44 3.13 -13.07
N ARG A 72 12.84 4.30 -13.57
CA ARG A 72 14.20 4.84 -13.39
C ARG A 72 14.55 5.27 -11.97
N ASP A 73 13.55 5.47 -11.11
CA ASP A 73 13.70 5.99 -9.76
C ASP A 73 13.55 4.88 -8.69
N LEU A 74 13.42 3.62 -9.13
CA LEU A 74 13.27 2.47 -8.25
C LEU A 74 14.54 2.21 -7.44
N LEU A 75 14.38 2.02 -6.14
CA LEU A 75 15.44 1.57 -5.22
C LEU A 75 15.24 0.11 -4.76
N MET A 76 14.10 -0.49 -5.10
CA MET A 76 13.77 -1.91 -4.88
C MET A 76 13.32 -2.55 -6.19
N GLU A 77 13.27 -3.87 -6.22
CA GLU A 77 12.61 -4.60 -7.34
C GLU A 77 11.10 -4.29 -7.36
N PRO A 78 10.45 -4.22 -8.55
CA PRO A 78 9.02 -3.94 -8.67
C PRO A 78 8.13 -4.81 -7.78
N GLY A 79 8.41 -6.11 -7.67
CA GLY A 79 7.67 -7.05 -6.83
C GLY A 79 7.74 -6.74 -5.34
N GLU A 80 8.77 -6.04 -4.88
CA GLU A 80 8.92 -5.63 -3.48
C GLU A 80 8.12 -4.38 -3.16
N TYR A 81 7.95 -3.44 -4.13
CA TYR A 81 6.96 -2.38 -4.00
C TYR A 81 5.55 -2.96 -3.89
N VAL A 82 5.22 -3.97 -4.70
CA VAL A 82 3.94 -4.69 -4.61
C VAL A 82 3.76 -5.31 -3.23
N THR A 83 4.80 -5.94 -2.68
CA THR A 83 4.77 -6.54 -1.34
C THR A 83 4.55 -5.49 -0.25
N VAL A 84 5.34 -4.42 -0.25
CA VAL A 84 5.24 -3.35 0.76
C VAL A 84 3.90 -2.65 0.69
N ILE A 85 3.54 -2.08 -0.46
CA ILE A 85 2.30 -1.31 -0.64
C ILE A 85 1.08 -2.21 -0.42
N GLY A 86 1.12 -3.44 -0.92
CA GLY A 86 0.03 -4.41 -0.77
C GLY A 86 -0.28 -4.74 0.68
N ASN A 87 0.76 -4.98 1.50
CA ASN A 87 0.59 -5.29 2.93
C ASN A 87 0.15 -4.07 3.75
N LEU A 88 0.66 -2.88 3.45
CA LEU A 88 0.20 -1.65 4.12
C LEU A 88 -1.27 -1.38 3.84
N LEU A 89 -1.67 -1.42 2.57
CA LEU A 89 -3.06 -1.20 2.16
C LEU A 89 -4.02 -2.26 2.70
N GLU A 90 -3.60 -3.55 2.71
CA GLU A 90 -4.43 -4.61 3.31
C GLU A 90 -4.64 -4.37 4.80
N ASN A 91 -3.56 -4.02 5.53
CA ASN A 91 -3.63 -3.73 6.96
C ASN A 91 -4.60 -2.58 7.27
N ALA A 92 -4.54 -1.49 6.48
CA ALA A 92 -5.43 -0.34 6.62
C ALA A 92 -6.90 -0.69 6.28
N ILE A 93 -7.14 -1.42 5.17
CA ILE A 93 -8.49 -1.85 4.77
C ILE A 93 -9.10 -2.78 5.82
N GLU A 94 -8.34 -3.75 6.33
CA GLU A 94 -8.80 -4.65 7.39
C GLU A 94 -9.13 -3.89 8.68
N GLU A 95 -8.28 -2.95 9.08
CA GLU A 95 -8.52 -2.12 10.28
C GLU A 95 -9.84 -1.36 10.18
N LEU A 96 -10.08 -0.68 9.04
CA LEU A 96 -11.30 0.09 8.82
C LEU A 96 -12.55 -0.78 8.69
N LYS A 97 -12.42 -2.01 8.17
CA LYS A 97 -13.53 -2.98 8.17
C LYS A 97 -13.88 -3.47 9.57
N GLU A 98 -12.88 -3.76 10.40
CA GLU A 98 -13.09 -4.25 11.76
C GLU A 98 -13.58 -3.17 12.72
N SER A 99 -13.13 -1.91 12.54
CA SER A 99 -13.63 -0.78 13.33
C SER A 99 -15.11 -0.49 13.06
N GLY A 100 -15.63 -0.90 11.89
CA GLY A 100 -16.99 -0.57 11.47
C GLY A 100 -17.21 0.91 11.21
N GLU A 101 -16.14 1.65 11.01
CA GLU A 101 -16.16 3.09 10.81
C GLU A 101 -16.83 3.45 9.49
N LYS A 102 -17.86 4.28 9.57
CA LYS A 102 -18.53 4.79 8.37
C LYS A 102 -17.66 5.89 7.76
N ASN A 103 -17.35 5.76 6.46
CA ASN A 103 -16.50 6.68 5.70
C ASN A 103 -15.01 6.62 6.09
N GLY A 104 -14.47 5.43 6.33
CA GLY A 104 -13.05 5.24 6.53
C GLY A 104 -12.21 5.75 5.35
N GLU A 105 -11.10 6.38 5.64
CA GLU A 105 -10.19 6.97 4.66
C GLU A 105 -8.81 6.34 4.73
N ILE A 106 -8.21 6.12 3.56
CA ILE A 106 -6.82 5.68 3.41
C ILE A 106 -6.14 6.62 2.42
N HIS A 107 -4.99 7.15 2.83
CA HIS A 107 -4.13 7.97 1.98
C HIS A 107 -2.82 7.22 1.71
N LEU A 108 -2.54 6.92 0.44
CA LEU A 108 -1.30 6.29 0.00
C LEU A 108 -0.39 7.35 -0.63
N GLY A 109 0.78 7.57 -0.04
CA GLY A 109 1.86 8.37 -0.63
C GLY A 109 2.93 7.46 -1.23
N VAL A 110 3.37 7.74 -2.46
CA VAL A 110 4.51 7.05 -3.10
C VAL A 110 5.37 8.12 -3.78
N PHE A 111 6.48 8.46 -3.17
CA PHE A 111 7.35 9.56 -3.61
C PHE A 111 8.73 9.01 -3.97
N ALA A 112 8.92 8.66 -5.23
CA ALA A 112 10.19 8.19 -5.75
C ALA A 112 10.92 9.32 -6.49
N LYS A 113 12.15 9.58 -6.05
CA LYS A 113 13.09 10.51 -6.67
C LYS A 113 14.46 9.83 -6.79
N PRO A 114 15.37 10.31 -7.66
CA PRO A 114 16.71 9.77 -7.73
C PRO A 114 17.37 9.69 -6.36
N GLY A 115 17.67 8.47 -5.91
CA GLY A 115 18.35 8.21 -4.65
C GLY A 115 17.49 8.21 -3.37
N VAL A 116 16.21 8.54 -3.45
CA VAL A 116 15.30 8.50 -2.28
C VAL A 116 13.91 8.03 -2.71
N ASN A 117 13.37 7.01 -2.02
CA ASN A 117 11.97 6.64 -2.14
C ASN A 117 11.31 6.68 -0.77
N VAL A 118 10.13 7.27 -0.71
CA VAL A 118 9.28 7.29 0.47
C VAL A 118 7.92 6.70 0.11
N ILE A 119 7.45 5.76 0.92
CA ILE A 119 6.11 5.18 0.82
C ILE A 119 5.41 5.44 2.14
N SER A 120 4.27 6.10 2.12
CA SER A 120 3.41 6.34 3.29
C SER A 120 2.04 5.72 3.09
N CYS A 121 1.46 5.18 4.16
CA CYS A 121 0.08 4.71 4.18
C CYS A 121 -0.55 5.16 5.49
N GLU A 122 -1.48 6.08 5.38
CA GLU A 122 -2.26 6.61 6.50
C GLU A 122 -3.68 6.05 6.45
N ASP A 123 -4.21 5.64 7.59
CA ASP A 123 -5.60 5.21 7.77
C ASP A 123 -6.27 6.00 8.89
N SER A 124 -7.60 6.20 8.78
CA SER A 124 -8.43 6.84 9.79
C SER A 124 -9.00 5.85 10.82
N GLY A 125 -8.31 4.75 11.07
CA GLY A 125 -8.78 3.69 11.97
C GLY A 125 -8.63 4.02 13.45
N ARG A 126 -8.70 2.98 14.29
CA ARG A 126 -8.61 3.13 15.76
C ARG A 126 -7.22 3.47 16.30
N GLY A 127 -6.21 3.48 15.41
CA GLY A 127 -4.82 3.57 15.84
C GLY A 127 -4.31 2.28 16.49
N ILE A 128 -3.07 2.32 16.97
CA ILE A 128 -2.37 1.17 17.56
C ILE A 128 -2.15 1.44 19.05
N ASP A 129 -2.45 0.43 19.89
CA ASP A 129 -2.13 0.48 21.31
C ASP A 129 -0.62 0.69 21.50
N PRO A 130 -0.18 1.71 22.25
CA PRO A 130 1.24 1.97 22.52
C PRO A 130 2.00 0.75 23.04
N ALA A 131 1.35 -0.13 23.81
CA ALA A 131 1.95 -1.38 24.31
C ALA A 131 2.28 -2.40 23.20
N MET A 132 1.73 -2.21 22.01
CA MET A 132 1.94 -3.09 20.86
C MET A 132 3.00 -2.58 19.90
N LEU A 133 3.36 -1.28 19.91
CA LEU A 133 4.22 -0.65 18.92
C LEU A 133 5.57 -1.36 18.72
N ASP A 134 6.22 -1.79 19.80
CA ASP A 134 7.50 -2.52 19.73
C ASP A 134 7.37 -3.91 19.09
N ARG A 135 6.15 -4.42 18.93
CA ARG A 135 5.89 -5.80 18.55
C ARG A 135 5.19 -5.96 17.20
N ILE A 136 4.65 -4.89 16.64
CA ILE A 136 3.85 -4.97 15.38
C ILE A 136 4.63 -5.51 14.18
N PHE A 137 5.97 -5.40 14.20
CA PHE A 137 6.85 -5.93 13.15
C PHE A 137 7.39 -7.34 13.45
N ILE A 138 7.01 -7.96 14.58
CA ILE A 138 7.39 -9.33 14.91
C ILE A 138 6.47 -10.31 14.19
N ARG A 139 7.04 -11.33 13.56
CA ARG A 139 6.29 -12.34 12.83
C ARG A 139 5.27 -13.05 13.75
N GLY A 140 4.01 -13.12 13.28
CA GLY A 140 2.93 -13.80 13.99
C GLY A 140 2.28 -12.96 15.11
N VAL A 141 2.73 -11.74 15.34
CA VAL A 141 2.07 -10.81 16.26
C VAL A 141 0.95 -10.10 15.50
N SER A 142 -0.26 -10.24 15.99
CA SER A 142 -1.46 -9.59 15.44
C SER A 142 -2.53 -9.46 16.50
N THR A 143 -3.27 -8.37 16.46
CA THR A 143 -4.51 -8.20 17.22
C THR A 143 -5.72 -8.85 16.53
N LYS A 144 -5.56 -9.27 15.27
CA LYS A 144 -6.62 -9.68 14.33
C LYS A 144 -6.82 -11.22 14.21
N GLY A 145 -6.19 -12.04 15.06
CA GLY A 145 -6.38 -13.51 15.12
C GLY A 145 -5.25 -14.36 14.50
N LYS A 146 -5.43 -15.70 14.49
CA LYS A 146 -4.35 -16.69 14.28
C LYS A 146 -3.71 -16.72 12.90
N ASN A 147 -4.33 -16.15 11.86
CA ASN A 147 -3.81 -16.16 10.47
C ASN A 147 -3.23 -14.80 10.05
N HIS A 148 -3.17 -13.83 10.94
CA HIS A 148 -2.64 -12.48 10.71
C HIS A 148 -1.27 -12.31 11.38
N GLY A 149 -0.57 -11.21 11.09
CA GLY A 149 0.72 -10.89 11.72
C GLY A 149 1.95 -11.20 10.86
N THR A 150 1.77 -11.41 9.55
CA THR A 150 2.90 -11.56 8.61
C THR A 150 3.11 -10.33 7.74
N GLY A 151 2.09 -9.48 7.52
CA GLY A 151 2.14 -8.34 6.60
C GLY A 151 3.19 -7.30 6.98
N LEU A 152 3.10 -6.74 8.19
CA LEU A 152 4.06 -5.74 8.68
C LEU A 152 5.47 -6.33 8.88
N TYR A 153 5.57 -7.61 9.26
CA TYR A 153 6.84 -8.32 9.28
C TYR A 153 7.50 -8.34 7.90
N LEU A 154 6.75 -8.65 6.83
CA LEU A 154 7.26 -8.63 5.46
C LEU A 154 7.67 -7.21 5.02
N VAL A 155 6.89 -6.18 5.37
CA VAL A 155 7.25 -4.78 5.13
C VAL A 155 8.61 -4.46 5.75
N LYS A 156 8.81 -4.84 7.03
CA LYS A 156 10.08 -4.63 7.74
C LYS A 156 11.23 -5.42 7.09
N GLN A 157 11.00 -6.68 6.70
CA GLN A 157 12.00 -7.51 6.03
C GLN A 157 12.47 -6.89 4.71
N VAL A 158 11.53 -6.39 3.89
CA VAL A 158 11.86 -5.73 2.63
C VAL A 158 12.63 -4.43 2.88
N ALA A 159 12.15 -3.58 3.79
CA ALA A 159 12.87 -2.35 4.14
C ALA A 159 14.29 -2.65 4.62
N ASP A 160 14.48 -3.60 5.53
CA ASP A 160 15.78 -4.01 6.05
C ASP A 160 16.70 -4.56 4.95
N LYS A 161 16.20 -5.31 3.99
CA LYS A 161 16.95 -5.83 2.83
C LYS A 161 17.60 -4.70 2.04
N TYR A 162 16.95 -3.55 1.92
CA TYR A 162 17.45 -2.38 1.20
C TYR A 162 18.09 -1.33 2.11
N GLY A 163 18.26 -1.62 3.40
CA GLY A 163 18.80 -0.69 4.38
C GLY A 163 17.88 0.49 4.67
N GLY A 164 16.59 0.33 4.40
CA GLY A 164 15.59 1.36 4.65
C GLY A 164 15.12 1.40 6.10
N GLU A 165 14.38 2.44 6.41
CA GLU A 165 13.76 2.68 7.69
C GLU A 165 12.23 2.52 7.59
N VAL A 166 11.62 1.94 8.63
CA VAL A 166 10.16 1.87 8.78
C VAL A 166 9.80 2.59 10.07
N SER A 167 8.95 3.59 9.97
CA SER A 167 8.37 4.31 11.10
C SER A 167 6.85 4.17 11.12
N VAL A 168 6.26 4.36 12.30
CA VAL A 168 4.83 4.42 12.50
C VAL A 168 4.50 5.58 13.42
N GLU A 169 3.57 6.41 12.99
CA GLU A 169 2.94 7.45 13.79
C GLU A 169 1.48 7.04 14.00
N THR A 170 1.01 7.06 15.23
CA THR A 170 -0.34 6.59 15.57
C THR A 170 -0.80 7.21 16.88
N GLU A 171 -2.09 7.53 16.93
CA GLU A 171 -2.77 7.95 18.16
C GLU A 171 -4.05 7.13 18.33
N PRO A 172 -4.32 6.58 19.53
CA PRO A 172 -5.54 5.83 19.77
C PRO A 172 -6.80 6.64 19.46
N GLY A 173 -7.59 6.16 18.50
CA GLY A 173 -8.81 6.82 18.01
C GLY A 173 -8.61 7.79 16.84
N GLU A 174 -7.39 8.04 16.38
CA GLU A 174 -7.11 8.97 15.28
C GLU A 174 -6.49 8.30 14.04
N GLY A 175 -6.14 7.00 14.15
CA GLY A 175 -5.59 6.22 13.05
C GLY A 175 -4.09 5.97 13.13
N SER A 176 -3.51 5.53 12.00
CA SER A 176 -2.09 5.21 11.93
C SER A 176 -1.50 5.62 10.59
N CYS A 177 -0.26 6.10 10.61
CA CYS A 177 0.54 6.37 9.41
C CYS A 177 1.82 5.54 9.46
N PHE A 178 1.98 4.63 8.51
CA PHE A 178 3.21 3.87 8.29
C PHE A 178 4.03 4.53 7.21
N THR A 179 5.31 4.79 7.48
CA THR A 179 6.23 5.38 6.50
C THR A 179 7.47 4.49 6.31
N ILE A 180 7.79 4.20 5.06
CA ILE A 180 9.00 3.50 4.65
C ILE A 180 9.88 4.48 3.89
N THR A 181 11.12 4.65 4.33
CA THR A 181 12.11 5.50 3.67
C THR A 181 13.30 4.67 3.20
N LEU A 182 13.63 4.78 1.92
CA LEU A 182 14.81 4.14 1.30
C LEU A 182 15.73 5.23 0.76
N THR A 183 17.05 5.07 0.98
CA THR A 183 18.04 5.96 0.37
C THR A 183 19.14 5.16 -0.32
N ALA A 184 19.61 5.65 -1.47
CA ALA A 184 20.68 5.00 -2.23
C ALA A 184 21.99 4.87 -1.42
N LEU A 185 22.25 5.79 -0.49
CA LEU A 185 23.44 5.76 0.38
C LEU A 185 23.39 4.58 1.36
N GLN A 186 22.27 4.36 2.02
CA GLN A 186 22.08 3.25 2.97
C GLN A 186 22.16 1.89 2.26
N SER A 187 21.60 1.78 1.06
CA SER A 187 21.68 0.57 0.23
C SER A 187 23.11 0.25 -0.20
N ALA A 188 23.93 1.25 -0.49
CA ALA A 188 25.34 1.08 -0.90
C ALA A 188 26.25 0.69 0.28
N GLU A 189 26.03 1.24 1.47
CA GLU A 189 26.78 0.91 2.68
C GLU A 189 26.57 -0.53 3.13
N ARG A 190 25.35 -1.04 2.99
CA ARG A 190 25.03 -2.42 3.35
C ARG A 190 25.68 -3.43 2.42
N ARG A 191 25.64 -3.21 1.09
CA ARG A 191 26.31 -4.06 0.09
C ARG A 191 27.84 -4.12 0.25
N ARG A 192 28.46 -3.19 0.98
CA ARG A 192 29.90 -3.20 1.30
C ARG A 192 30.24 -3.99 2.56
N LYS A 193 29.23 -4.36 3.36
CA LYS A 193 29.39 -5.11 4.63
C LYS A 193 29.01 -6.59 4.50
N GLU A 194 28.37 -6.97 3.39
CA GLU A 194 28.15 -8.37 2.95
C GLU A 194 29.28 -8.85 2.05
#